data_7e584447024c479866b0eca65b6562e7
#
_entry.id   7e584447024c479866b0eca65b6562e7
#
_cell.length_a   1.000
_cell.length_b   1.000
_cell.length_c   1.000
_cell.angle_alpha   90.00
_cell.angle_beta   90.00
_cell.angle_gamma   90.00
#
_symmetry.space_group_name_H-M   'P 1'
#
loop_
_entity.id
_entity.type
_entity.pdbx_description
1 polymer ?
#
loop_
_entity_poly.entity_id
_entity_poly.type
_entity_poly.pdbx_seq_one_letter_code
_entity_poly.pdbx_strand_id
1 'polypeptide(L)' 'MKIFLNEVPTEVSENTTAYKFRDGIDKNCDVVVLNGFPLNEDKMLNEGDRVTLIQKGKIPSEDELEALLIARHTPNIHNK' A
#
# COMPACT_ATOMS: atom_id res chain seq x y z
N MET A 1 2.42 9.14 -16.75
CA MET A 1 3.46 9.38 -15.75
C MET A 1 3.73 8.12 -14.94
N LYS A 2 4.88 8.07 -14.32
CA LYS A 2 5.27 6.89 -13.59
C LYS A 2 5.22 7.14 -12.08
N ILE A 3 4.57 6.24 -11.36
CA ILE A 3 4.56 6.27 -9.90
C ILE A 3 5.00 4.90 -9.40
N PHE A 4 5.07 4.75 -8.09
CA PHE A 4 5.42 3.48 -7.48
C PHE A 4 4.25 2.99 -6.66
N LEU A 5 3.70 1.84 -7.06
CA LEU A 5 2.60 1.22 -6.33
C LEU A 5 3.16 0.07 -5.51
N ASN A 6 3.14 0.23 -4.18
CA ASN A 6 3.74 -0.76 -3.27
C ASN A 6 5.16 -1.10 -3.73
N GLU A 7 5.93 -0.04 -4.05
CA GLU A 7 7.32 -0.13 -4.48
C GLU A 7 7.53 -0.69 -5.88
N VAL A 8 6.46 -0.88 -6.64
CA VAL A 8 6.55 -1.38 -8.01
C VAL A 8 6.29 -0.24 -8.99
N PRO A 9 7.20 0.03 -9.93
CA PRO A 9 6.97 1.10 -10.92
C PRO A 9 5.69 0.82 -11.71
N THR A 10 4.84 1.82 -11.81
CA THR A 10 3.53 1.67 -12.43
C THR A 10 3.23 2.91 -13.26
N GLU A 11 2.76 2.69 -14.49
CA GLU A 11 2.35 3.79 -15.36
C GLU A 11 0.92 4.17 -15.06
N VAL A 12 0.68 5.47 -14.95
CA VAL A 12 -0.69 5.98 -14.77
C VAL A 12 -0.88 7.17 -15.68
N SER A 13 -2.12 7.43 -16.01
CA SER A 13 -2.48 8.60 -16.83
C SER A 13 -2.23 9.86 -16.03
N GLU A 14 -1.89 10.93 -16.74
CA GLU A 14 -1.77 12.22 -16.09
C GLU A 14 -3.14 12.67 -15.60
N ASN A 15 -3.13 13.52 -14.58
CA ASN A 15 -4.34 14.01 -13.96
C ASN A 15 -5.14 12.94 -13.26
N THR A 16 -4.45 11.91 -12.78
CA THR A 16 -5.07 10.86 -11.98
C THR A 16 -4.92 11.20 -10.51
N THR A 17 -6.02 11.11 -9.77
CA THR A 17 -5.96 11.33 -8.32
C THR A 17 -5.68 10.01 -7.61
N ALA A 18 -5.24 10.11 -6.36
CA ALA A 18 -4.90 8.94 -5.57
C ALA A 18 -6.12 8.02 -5.40
N TYR A 19 -7.28 8.59 -5.12
CA TYR A 19 -8.48 7.78 -4.93
C TYR A 19 -8.96 7.17 -6.24
N LYS A 20 -8.82 7.90 -7.32
CA LYS A 20 -9.19 7.38 -8.62
C LYS A 20 -8.29 6.22 -9.01
N PHE A 21 -7.01 6.37 -8.73
CA PHE A 21 -6.06 5.31 -8.99
C PHE A 21 -6.40 4.07 -8.14
N ARG A 22 -6.70 4.29 -6.86
CA ARG A 22 -7.11 3.21 -5.99
C ARG A 22 -8.33 2.47 -6.54
N ASP A 23 -9.32 3.21 -7.00
CA ASP A 23 -10.56 2.60 -7.51
C ASP A 23 -10.29 1.74 -8.74
N GLY A 24 -9.30 2.12 -9.52
CA GLY A 24 -8.93 1.35 -10.70
C GLY A 24 -8.17 0.07 -10.37
N ILE A 25 -7.52 0.05 -9.21
CA ILE A 25 -6.78 -1.14 -8.76
C ILE A 25 -7.66 -2.00 -7.87
N ASP A 26 -8.22 -1.40 -6.83
CA ASP A 26 -9.07 -2.14 -5.89
C ASP A 26 -9.88 -1.14 -5.08
N LYS A 27 -11.13 -1.00 -5.45
CA LYS A 27 -12.00 -0.03 -4.78
C LYS A 27 -12.34 -0.43 -3.35
N ASN A 28 -11.92 -1.61 -2.93
CA ASN A 28 -12.13 -2.05 -1.55
C ASN A 28 -10.99 -1.63 -0.64
N CYS A 29 -9.98 -0.99 -1.16
CA CYS A 29 -8.90 -0.48 -0.32
C CYS A 29 -9.41 0.67 0.53
N ASP A 30 -9.16 0.58 1.82
CA ASP A 30 -9.63 1.60 2.77
C ASP A 30 -8.60 2.67 3.02
N VAL A 31 -7.34 2.34 2.90
CA VAL A 31 -6.27 3.27 3.24
C VAL A 31 -5.35 3.46 2.06
N VAL A 32 -5.12 4.71 1.72
CA VAL A 32 -4.15 5.08 0.68
C VAL A 32 -3.04 5.87 1.37
N VAL A 33 -1.81 5.39 1.23
CA VAL A 33 -0.66 6.09 1.79
C VAL A 33 0.11 6.69 0.63
N LEU A 34 0.28 8.00 0.68
CA LEU A 34 1.00 8.72 -0.37
C LEU A 34 2.29 9.28 0.20
N ASN A 35 3.41 8.82 -0.35
CA ASN A 35 4.75 9.27 0.08
C ASN A 35 4.94 9.14 1.59
N GLY A 36 4.40 8.06 2.16
CA GLY A 36 4.58 7.78 3.57
C GLY A 36 3.52 8.39 4.48
N PHE A 37 2.55 9.11 3.93
CA PHE A 37 1.51 9.74 4.73
C PHE A 37 0.14 9.23 4.33
N PRO A 38 -0.64 8.73 5.30
CA PRO A 38 -2.00 8.27 4.96
C PRO A 38 -2.86 9.46 4.54
N LEU A 39 -3.64 9.25 3.50
CA LEU A 39 -4.51 10.29 2.99
C LEU A 39 -5.85 10.25 3.68
N ASN A 40 -6.35 11.41 4.06
CA ASN A 40 -7.72 11.54 4.55
C ASN A 40 -8.57 12.30 3.56
N GLU A 41 -8.02 12.66 2.43
CA GLU A 41 -8.74 13.30 1.34
C GLU A 41 -8.01 12.99 0.04
N ASP A 42 -8.72 13.15 -1.08
CA ASP A 42 -8.12 12.85 -2.36
C ASP A 42 -7.05 13.87 -2.74
N LYS A 43 -6.04 13.39 -3.44
CA LYS A 43 -4.95 14.23 -3.91
C LYS A 43 -4.52 13.82 -5.30
N MET A 44 -4.09 14.79 -6.09
CA MET A 44 -3.56 14.53 -7.41
C MET A 44 -2.22 13.84 -7.31
N LEU A 45 -2.02 12.83 -8.14
CA LEU A 45 -0.74 12.13 -8.18
C LEU A 45 0.24 12.89 -9.06
N ASN A 46 1.51 12.80 -8.71
CA ASN A 46 2.59 13.43 -9.47
C ASN A 46 3.62 12.38 -9.84
N GLU A 47 4.43 12.72 -10.83
CA GLU A 47 5.49 11.84 -11.28
C GLU A 47 6.40 11.45 -10.11
N GLY A 48 6.65 10.14 -9.97
CA GLY A 48 7.53 9.65 -8.92
C GLY A 48 6.89 9.45 -7.57
N ASP A 49 5.60 9.73 -7.44
CA ASP A 49 4.92 9.52 -6.17
C ASP A 49 4.91 8.05 -5.77
N ARG A 50 4.97 7.82 -4.48
CA ARG A 50 4.89 6.47 -3.93
C ARG A 50 3.51 6.26 -3.31
N VAL A 51 2.80 5.28 -3.82
CA VAL A 51 1.45 4.98 -3.35
C VAL A 51 1.43 3.59 -2.75
N THR A 52 0.93 3.48 -1.54
CA THR A 52 0.74 2.19 -0.88
C THR A 52 -0.75 2.03 -0.61
N LEU A 53 -1.31 0.94 -1.08
CA LEU A 53 -2.72 0.64 -0.88
C LEU A 53 -2.87 -0.46 0.15
N ILE A 54 -3.71 -0.22 1.12
CA ILE A 54 -3.94 -1.17 2.21
C ILE A 54 -5.41 -1.51 2.26
N GLN A 55 -5.70 -2.80 2.21
CA GLN A 55 -7.06 -3.30 2.27
C GLN A 55 -7.40 -3.73 3.68
N LYS A 56 -8.35 -3.03 4.27
CA LYS A 56 -8.74 -3.34 5.63
C LYS A 56 -9.39 -4.71 5.73
N GLY A 57 -10.17 -5.06 4.72
CA GLY A 57 -10.84 -6.35 4.73
C GLY A 57 -9.91 -7.52 4.54
N LYS A 58 -8.65 -7.26 4.25
CA LYS A 58 -7.65 -8.31 4.05
C LYS A 58 -6.56 -8.27 5.08
N ILE A 59 -6.83 -7.65 6.21
CA ILE A 59 -5.88 -7.64 7.30
C ILE A 59 -5.73 -9.07 7.82
N PRO A 60 -4.50 -9.56 7.96
CA PRO A 60 -4.29 -10.92 8.45
C PRO A 60 -4.87 -11.10 9.84
N SER A 61 -5.20 -12.32 10.18
CA SER A 61 -5.63 -12.64 11.53
C SER A 61 -4.50 -12.35 12.50
N GLU A 62 -4.85 -12.30 13.77
CA GLU A 62 -3.83 -12.04 14.78
C GLU A 62 -2.67 -13.03 14.69
N ASP A 63 -3.00 -14.28 14.49
CA ASP A 63 -1.97 -15.31 14.38
C ASP A 63 -1.07 -15.08 13.17
N GLU A 64 -1.66 -14.73 12.05
CA GLU A 64 -0.89 -14.47 10.85
C GLU A 64 -0.01 -13.25 11.01
N LEU A 65 -0.56 -12.22 11.63
CA LEU A 65 0.19 -11.01 11.86
C LEU A 65 1.37 -11.25 12.79
N GLU A 66 1.15 -12.03 13.82
CA GLU A 66 2.21 -12.39 14.76
C GLU A 66 3.31 -13.16 14.06
N ALA A 67 2.92 -14.10 13.23
CA ALA A 67 3.89 -14.90 12.49
C ALA A 67 4.74 -14.03 11.58
N LEU A 68 4.12 -13.06 10.93
CA LEU A 68 4.84 -12.14 10.07
C LEU A 68 5.83 -11.29 10.85
N LEU A 69 5.40 -10.81 11.99
CA LEU A 69 6.28 -10.00 12.83
C LEU A 69 7.47 -10.81 13.34
N ILE A 70 7.21 -12.03 13.75
CA ILE A 70 8.29 -12.90 14.22
C ILE A 70 9.28 -13.19 13.11
N ALA A 71 8.77 -13.52 11.94
CA ALA A 71 9.64 -13.81 10.81
C ALA A 71 10.50 -12.61 10.44
N ARG A 72 9.97 -11.42 10.65
CA ARG A 72 10.67 -10.20 10.32
C ARG A 72 11.75 -9.85 11.30
N HIS A 73 11.43 -9.98 12.58
CA HIS A 73 12.32 -9.50 13.62
C HIS A 73 13.28 -10.56 14.13
N THR A 74 12.86 -11.81 14.09
CA THR A 74 13.69 -12.88 14.65
C THR A 74 13.67 -14.08 13.73
N PRO A 75 14.26 -13.94 12.56
CA PRO A 75 14.17 -15.00 11.56
C PRO A 75 14.81 -16.32 11.99
N ASN A 76 15.68 -16.30 12.97
CA ASN A 76 16.39 -17.50 13.36
C ASN A 76 15.80 -18.21 14.55
N ILE A 77 14.94 -17.55 15.26
CA ILE A 77 14.47 -18.11 16.51
C ILE A 77 13.52 -19.27 16.30
N HIS A 78 12.70 -19.18 15.31
CA HIS A 78 11.71 -20.20 15.07
C HIS A 78 12.35 -21.50 14.60
N ASN A 79 13.61 -21.46 14.29
CA ASN A 79 14.30 -22.67 13.86
C ASN A 79 14.59 -23.60 15.00
N LYS A 80 14.36 -23.14 16.17
CA LYS A 80 14.63 -23.96 17.33
C LYS A 80 13.55 -24.88 17.64
#